data_a97d5e34a5751aca8b4e2f2622311bfb
#
_entry.id   a97d5e34a5751aca8b4e2f2622311bfb
#
_cell.length_a   1.000
_cell.length_b   1.000
_cell.length_c   1.000
_cell.angle_alpha   90.00
_cell.angle_beta   90.00
_cell.angle_gamma   90.00
#
_symmetry.space_group_name_H-M   'P 1'
#
loop_
_entity.id
_entity.type
_entity.pdbx_description
1 polymer ?
#
loop_
_entity_poly.entity_id
_entity_poly.type
_entity_poly.pdbx_seq_one_letter_code
_entity_poly.pdbx_strand_id
1 'polypeptide(L)'
;MQNIRVAGFEWDEGNWPKCGKHGVTRTQIQSMFGQSPAVYPDPAHSTAEERFLAIGTSGDDRRFLFVAFTLRTHGQEVLIRPISARFMHRKEIEHYEQQRKTSRTASAQDG
;
A
#
# COMPACT_ATOMS: atom_id res chain seq x y z
N MET A 1 -10.51 14.61 -2.54
CA MET A 1 -10.09 13.25 -2.33
C MET A 1 -11.21 12.37 -1.80
N GLN A 2 -11.33 11.22 -2.37
CA GLN A 2 -12.45 10.36 -2.02
C GLN A 2 -12.13 9.49 -0.82
N ASN A 3 -13.09 9.42 0.08
CA ASN A 3 -13.00 8.53 1.22
C ASN A 3 -13.68 7.23 0.87
N ILE A 4 -12.91 6.29 0.40
CA ILE A 4 -13.43 4.97 0.08
C ILE A 4 -13.40 4.14 1.35
N ARG A 5 -14.56 3.70 1.78
CA ARG A 5 -14.63 2.80 2.92
C ARG A 5 -14.36 1.39 2.46
N VAL A 6 -13.38 0.80 3.10
CA VAL A 6 -12.96 -0.56 2.77
C VAL A 6 -13.54 -1.50 3.82
N ALA A 7 -14.24 -2.53 3.35
CA ALA A 7 -14.86 -3.50 4.24
C ALA A 7 -13.88 -4.56 4.74
N GLY A 8 -12.76 -4.74 4.06
CA GLY A 8 -11.78 -5.74 4.44
C GLY A 8 -10.82 -6.03 3.32
N PHE A 9 -10.26 -7.22 3.36
CA PHE A 9 -9.24 -7.68 2.43
C PHE A 9 -9.71 -8.93 1.70
N GLU A 10 -9.31 -9.07 0.45
CA GLU A 10 -9.60 -10.27 -0.33
C GLU A 10 -8.34 -11.10 -0.47
N TRP A 11 -8.36 -12.30 0.08
CA TRP A 11 -7.26 -13.25 0.01
C TRP A 11 -7.74 -14.56 -0.59
N ASP A 12 -6.98 -15.08 -1.53
CA ASP A 12 -7.23 -16.40 -2.08
C ASP A 12 -5.93 -16.94 -2.68
N GLU A 13 -6.00 -18.09 -3.34
CA GLU A 13 -4.82 -18.71 -3.92
C GLU A 13 -4.21 -17.88 -5.05
N GLY A 14 -4.98 -16.97 -5.63
CA GLY A 14 -4.49 -16.13 -6.72
C GLY A 14 -3.57 -15.01 -6.25
N ASN A 15 -3.63 -14.63 -4.98
CA ASN A 15 -2.80 -13.53 -4.52
C ASN A 15 -1.94 -13.83 -3.29
N TRP A 16 -2.39 -14.71 -2.38
CA TRP A 16 -1.62 -14.91 -1.17
C TRP A 16 -0.23 -15.50 -1.38
N PRO A 17 -0.02 -16.54 -2.19
CA PRO A 17 1.33 -17.05 -2.36
C PRO A 17 2.32 -16.01 -2.87
N LYS A 18 1.85 -15.11 -3.74
CA LYS A 18 2.67 -14.02 -4.25
C LYS A 18 3.01 -13.00 -3.18
N CYS A 19 2.00 -12.60 -2.41
CA CYS A 19 2.20 -11.59 -1.36
C CYS A 19 3.13 -12.09 -0.25
N GLY A 20 3.08 -13.38 0.05
CA GLY A 20 3.92 -13.95 1.10
C GLY A 20 5.32 -14.34 0.65
N LYS A 21 5.62 -14.19 -0.63
CA LYS A 21 6.85 -14.67 -1.23
C LYS A 21 8.11 -14.04 -0.61
N HIS A 22 8.01 -12.79 -0.19
CA HIS A 22 9.16 -12.06 0.34
C HIS A 22 9.14 -11.95 1.87
N GLY A 23 8.38 -12.81 2.52
CA GLY A 23 8.38 -12.90 3.97
C GLY A 23 7.44 -11.95 4.69
N VAL A 24 6.63 -11.18 3.96
CA VAL A 24 5.63 -10.31 4.57
C VAL A 24 4.40 -11.14 4.90
N THR A 25 3.86 -10.97 6.10
CA THR A 25 2.66 -11.71 6.53
C THR A 25 1.39 -10.93 6.20
N ARG A 26 0.26 -11.64 6.16
CA ARG A 26 -1.04 -10.99 5.98
C ARG A 26 -1.30 -9.97 7.09
N THR A 27 -0.97 -10.35 8.31
CA THR A 27 -1.15 -9.46 9.47
C THR A 27 -0.37 -8.16 9.30
N GLN A 28 0.87 -8.25 8.81
CA GLN A 28 1.68 -7.05 8.58
C GLN A 28 1.07 -6.16 7.49
N ILE A 29 0.57 -6.76 6.41
CA ILE A 29 -0.06 -6.00 5.35
C ILE A 29 -1.32 -5.30 5.86
N GLN A 30 -2.17 -6.02 6.56
CA GLN A 30 -3.40 -5.46 7.10
C GLN A 30 -3.13 -4.37 8.12
N SER A 31 -2.12 -4.58 8.96
CA SER A 31 -1.71 -3.59 9.95
C SER A 31 -1.21 -2.31 9.28
N MET A 32 -0.44 -2.44 8.20
CA MET A 32 0.03 -1.28 7.45
C MET A 32 -1.14 -0.43 6.94
N PHE A 33 -2.16 -1.06 6.39
CA PHE A 33 -3.33 -0.33 5.90
C PHE A 33 -4.10 0.34 7.04
N GLY A 34 -4.04 -0.21 8.23
CA GLY A 34 -4.61 0.41 9.43
C GLY A 34 -3.83 1.61 9.94
N GLN A 35 -2.60 1.80 9.47
CA GLN A 35 -1.73 2.91 9.86
C GLN A 35 -1.75 4.06 8.86
N SER A 36 -2.76 4.13 8.00
CA SER A 36 -2.90 5.19 7.01
C SER A 36 -1.68 5.32 6.10
N PRO A 37 -1.40 4.32 5.28
CA PRO A 37 -0.24 4.37 4.40
C PRO A 37 -0.40 5.42 3.31
N ALA A 38 0.70 5.82 2.71
CA ALA A 38 0.66 6.67 1.53
C ALA A 38 0.26 5.80 0.33
N VAL A 39 -0.70 6.26 -0.45
CA VAL A 39 -1.22 5.50 -1.59
C VAL A 39 -1.01 6.30 -2.88
N TYR A 40 -0.49 5.63 -3.88
CA TYR A 40 -0.20 6.23 -5.18
C TYR A 40 -0.83 5.38 -6.29
N PRO A 41 -1.29 6.01 -7.37
CA PRO A 41 -1.72 5.23 -8.52
C PRO A 41 -0.52 4.57 -9.20
N ASP A 42 -0.75 3.44 -9.85
CA ASP A 42 0.28 2.74 -10.61
C ASP A 42 -0.18 2.58 -12.06
N PRO A 43 -0.14 3.64 -12.86
CA PRO A 43 -0.68 3.60 -14.22
C PRO A 43 0.06 2.62 -15.13
N ALA A 44 1.33 2.36 -14.86
CA ALA A 44 2.10 1.44 -15.71
C ALA A 44 1.57 0.00 -15.65
N HIS A 45 0.90 -0.36 -14.56
CA HIS A 45 0.38 -1.71 -14.36
C HIS A 45 -1.15 -1.74 -14.29
N SER A 46 -1.82 -0.68 -14.71
CA SER A 46 -3.27 -0.57 -14.64
C SER A 46 -3.91 -0.86 -16.01
N THR A 47 -3.60 -2.03 -16.59
CA THR A 47 -4.12 -2.37 -17.92
C THR A 47 -5.50 -3.01 -17.86
N ALA A 48 -5.67 -4.06 -17.10
CA ALA A 48 -6.95 -4.77 -16.98
C ALA A 48 -7.79 -4.23 -15.84
N GLU A 49 -7.16 -3.84 -14.76
CA GLU A 49 -7.84 -3.20 -13.64
C GLU A 49 -6.88 -2.20 -13.00
N GLU A 50 -7.46 -1.21 -12.35
CA GLU A 50 -6.69 -0.13 -11.75
C GLU A 50 -5.86 -0.65 -10.57
N ARG A 51 -4.57 -0.33 -10.56
CA ARG A 51 -3.66 -0.72 -9.52
C ARG A 51 -3.11 0.47 -8.78
N PHE A 52 -2.78 0.21 -7.52
CA PHE A 52 -2.25 1.22 -6.60
C PHE A 52 -1.04 0.66 -5.89
N LEU A 53 -0.22 1.58 -5.39
CA LEU A 53 0.94 1.26 -4.56
C LEU A 53 0.73 1.88 -3.20
N ALA A 54 0.95 1.11 -2.15
CA ALA A 54 0.87 1.60 -0.78
C ALA A 54 2.23 1.47 -0.12
N ILE A 55 2.64 2.53 0.56
CA ILE A 55 3.90 2.55 1.30
C ILE A 55 3.58 2.96 2.74
N GLY A 56 4.02 2.15 3.68
CA GLY A 56 3.78 2.44 5.08
C GLY A 56 4.48 1.43 5.97
N THR A 57 4.25 1.55 7.27
CA THR A 57 4.86 0.65 8.25
C THR A 57 3.81 -0.29 8.82
N SER A 58 4.24 -1.51 9.12
CA SER A 58 3.43 -2.38 9.94
C SER A 58 3.43 -1.85 11.38
N GLY A 59 2.33 -2.05 12.09
CA GLY A 59 2.21 -1.49 13.44
C GLY A 59 3.17 -2.09 14.46
N ASP A 60 3.62 -3.32 14.22
CA ASP A 60 4.38 -4.06 15.22
C ASP A 60 5.87 -3.80 15.19
N ASP A 61 6.50 -3.91 14.03
CA ASP A 61 7.95 -3.84 13.93
C ASP A 61 8.47 -2.59 13.23
N ARG A 62 7.57 -1.72 12.81
CA ARG A 62 7.88 -0.46 12.14
C ARG A 62 8.72 -0.60 10.88
N ARG A 63 8.69 -1.77 10.27
CA ARG A 63 9.38 -1.96 9.01
C ARG A 63 8.54 -1.41 7.88
N PHE A 64 9.19 -0.72 6.95
CA PHE A 64 8.50 -0.18 5.79
C PHE A 64 8.14 -1.28 4.81
N LEU A 65 6.89 -1.26 4.38
CA LEU A 65 6.36 -2.20 3.40
C LEU A 65 5.98 -1.46 2.13
N PHE A 66 6.15 -2.15 1.02
CA PHE A 66 5.70 -1.70 -0.29
C PHE A 66 4.70 -2.73 -0.78
N VAL A 67 3.45 -2.32 -0.98
CA VAL A 67 2.37 -3.24 -1.34
C VAL A 67 1.68 -2.74 -2.60
N ALA A 68 1.62 -3.59 -3.62
CA ALA A 68 0.80 -3.33 -4.79
C ALA A 68 -0.55 -3.97 -4.55
N PHE A 69 -1.62 -3.25 -4.86
CA PHE A 69 -2.96 -3.75 -4.61
C PHE A 69 -3.96 -3.20 -5.62
N THR A 70 -5.12 -3.82 -5.65
CA THR A 70 -6.26 -3.32 -6.39
C THR A 70 -7.47 -3.35 -5.49
N LEU A 71 -8.54 -2.73 -5.93
CA LEU A 71 -9.80 -2.74 -5.19
C LEU A 71 -10.79 -3.67 -5.90
N ARG A 72 -11.52 -4.42 -5.12
CA ARG A 72 -12.56 -5.31 -5.62
C ARG A 72 -13.89 -4.95 -5.00
N THR A 73 -14.92 -4.91 -5.82
CA THR A 73 -16.26 -4.62 -5.36
C THR A 73 -17.08 -5.89 -5.33
N HIS A 74 -17.65 -6.20 -4.17
CA HIS A 74 -18.56 -7.32 -3.97
C HIS A 74 -19.88 -6.76 -3.44
N GLY A 75 -20.88 -6.63 -4.31
CA GLY A 75 -22.10 -5.97 -3.93
C GLY A 75 -21.83 -4.51 -3.66
N GLN A 76 -22.09 -4.06 -2.44
CA GLN A 76 -21.83 -2.68 -2.02
C GLN A 76 -20.53 -2.55 -1.24
N GLU A 77 -19.80 -3.64 -1.06
CA GLU A 77 -18.57 -3.62 -0.31
C GLU A 77 -17.36 -3.50 -1.21
N VAL A 78 -16.37 -2.73 -0.76
CA VAL A 78 -15.10 -2.59 -1.45
C VAL A 78 -14.03 -3.27 -0.61
N LEU A 79 -13.28 -4.15 -1.22
CA LEU A 79 -12.21 -4.90 -0.56
C LEU A 79 -10.85 -4.52 -1.17
N ILE A 80 -9.85 -4.48 -0.33
CA ILE A 80 -8.46 -4.36 -0.80
C ILE A 80 -7.98 -5.75 -1.20
N ARG A 81 -7.50 -5.88 -2.44
CA ARG A 81 -6.90 -7.13 -2.89
C ARG A 81 -5.41 -6.91 -3.11
N PRO A 82 -4.58 -7.28 -2.13
CA PRO A 82 -3.14 -7.17 -2.32
C PRO A 82 -2.66 -8.10 -3.42
N ILE A 83 -1.71 -7.63 -4.21
CA ILE A 83 -1.17 -8.38 -5.34
C ILE A 83 0.26 -8.83 -5.05
N SER A 84 1.05 -7.95 -4.46
CA SER A 84 2.41 -8.28 -4.07
C SER A 84 2.81 -7.41 -2.88
N ALA A 85 3.74 -7.90 -2.09
CA ALA A 85 4.21 -7.17 -0.93
C ALA A 85 5.67 -7.52 -0.68
N ARG A 86 6.43 -6.52 -0.25
CA ARG A 86 7.83 -6.73 0.14
C ARG A 86 8.23 -5.67 1.14
N PHE A 87 9.30 -5.96 1.87
CA PHE A 87 9.90 -4.94 2.71
C PHE A 87 10.73 -4.01 1.83
N MET A 88 10.75 -2.75 2.20
CA MET A 88 11.54 -1.77 1.47
C MET A 88 13.01 -1.85 1.91
N HIS A 89 13.90 -1.60 0.96
CA HIS A 89 15.33 -1.52 1.24
C HIS A 89 15.66 -0.16 1.83
N ARG A 90 16.77 -0.09 2.55
CA ARG A 90 17.19 1.11 3.23
C ARG A 90 17.25 2.33 2.31
N LYS A 91 17.83 2.16 1.13
CA LYS A 91 17.93 3.26 0.16
C LYS A 91 16.58 3.73 -0.33
N GLU A 92 15.65 2.80 -0.50
CA GLU A 92 14.28 3.14 -0.90
C GLU A 92 13.60 3.96 0.19
N ILE A 93 13.78 3.56 1.43
CA ILE A 93 13.19 4.25 2.58
C ILE A 93 13.73 5.67 2.65
N GLU A 94 15.04 5.83 2.51
CA GLU A 94 15.68 7.15 2.54
C GLU A 94 15.14 8.05 1.42
N HIS A 95 15.02 7.50 0.23
CA HIS A 95 14.51 8.25 -0.93
C HIS A 95 13.07 8.67 -0.70
N TYR A 96 12.25 7.76 -0.20
CA TYR A 96 10.85 8.03 0.09
C TYR A 96 10.70 9.12 1.15
N GLU A 97 11.47 9.03 2.23
CA GLU A 97 11.42 10.02 3.31
C GLU A 97 11.90 11.39 2.83
N GLN A 98 12.90 11.40 1.97
CA GLN A 98 13.40 12.65 1.40
C GLN A 98 12.33 13.32 0.56
N GLN A 99 11.62 12.57 -0.26
CA GLN A 99 10.54 13.12 -1.07
C GLN A 99 9.40 13.65 -0.22
N ARG A 100 9.08 12.97 0.86
CA ARG A 100 8.04 13.44 1.78
C ARG A 100 8.43 14.75 2.43
N LYS A 101 9.67 14.88 2.87
CA LYS A 101 10.16 16.13 3.47
C LYS A 101 10.09 17.28 2.49
N THR A 102 10.50 17.04 1.24
CA THR A 102 10.48 18.06 0.20
C THR A 102 9.05 18.51 -0.06
N SER A 103 8.12 17.58 -0.17
CA SER A 103 6.72 17.90 -0.39
C SER A 103 6.13 18.70 0.77
N ARG A 104 6.47 18.33 1.99
CA ARG A 104 6.01 19.05 3.18
C ARG A 104 6.52 20.47 3.22
N THR A 105 7.80 20.64 2.92
CA THR A 105 8.42 21.95 2.91
C THR A 105 7.76 22.85 1.87
N ALA A 106 7.52 22.31 0.67
CA ALA A 106 6.86 23.05 -0.39
C ALA A 106 5.44 23.46 0.03
N SER A 107 4.70 22.55 0.63
CA SER A 107 3.34 22.82 1.09
C SER A 107 3.35 23.89 2.19
N ALA A 108 4.30 23.84 3.09
CA ALA A 108 4.40 24.82 4.16
C ALA A 108 4.72 26.21 3.63
N GLN A 109 5.52 26.30 2.60
CA GLN A 109 5.87 27.58 1.98
C GLN A 109 4.71 28.20 1.23
N ASP A 110 3.86 27.39 0.67
CA ASP A 110 2.71 27.86 -0.10
C ASP A 110 1.55 28.29 0.82
N GLY A 111 1.56 27.81 2.02
CA GLY A 111 0.51 28.10 2.99
C GLY A 111 0.68 29.45 3.70
#